data_f0950f5f52b0369ab265be3856ff67d9
#
_entry.id   f0950f5f52b0369ab265be3856ff67d9
#
_cell.length_a   1.000
_cell.length_b   1.000
_cell.length_c   1.000
_cell.angle_alpha   90.00
_cell.angle_beta   90.00
_cell.angle_gamma   90.00
#
_symmetry.space_group_name_H-M   'P 1'
#
loop_
_entity.id
_entity.type
_entity.pdbx_description
1 polymer ?
#
loop_
_entity_poly.entity_id
_entity_poly.type
_entity_poly.pdbx_seq_one_letter_code
_entity_poly.pdbx_strand_id
1 'polypeptide(L)'
;ISIEKEWVSDKPGSSIYIRPFVFSSSPMLAASPSKAYKFLIICSPGAAYYSKPISVYIEDKYSRAAPGGAGYAKAAGNYGAAFYPTSLAISKGFDQIVWTDSSTHQKIEEVGTMSVVFRINDKLITPLTSDTILDGVTRKSVIQVANDIGIKVEERDITVTEVISEFKSGNLKEIFGCGTAAVIAPINSFGYKDERFQLKELDNDFASKIKTAVINICLLYTSDAADERN
;
A
#
# COMPACT_ATOMS: atom_id res chain seq x y z
N ILE A 1 9.74 -6.15 23.87
CA ILE A 1 9.39 -7.50 23.36
C ILE A 1 9.87 -8.58 24.35
N SER A 2 11.11 -8.51 24.86
CA SER A 2 11.63 -9.53 25.80
C SER A 2 10.82 -9.68 27.09
N ILE A 3 10.19 -8.61 27.59
CA ILE A 3 9.33 -8.61 28.79
C ILE A 3 7.96 -9.23 28.47
N GLU A 4 7.42 -8.91 27.29
CA GLU A 4 6.06 -9.26 26.86
C GLU A 4 6.08 -10.33 25.76
N LYS A 5 7.04 -11.24 25.81
CA LYS A 5 7.22 -12.27 24.78
C LYS A 5 6.01 -13.20 24.60
N GLU A 6 5.19 -13.37 25.63
CA GLU A 6 3.99 -14.19 25.60
C GLU A 6 2.89 -13.63 24.66
N TRP A 7 2.98 -12.34 24.29
CA TRP A 7 2.10 -11.73 23.29
C TRP A 7 2.49 -12.10 21.85
N VAL A 8 3.71 -12.65 21.66
CA VAL A 8 4.17 -13.09 20.35
C VAL A 8 3.63 -14.49 20.08
N SER A 9 2.67 -14.58 19.17
CA SER A 9 2.09 -15.87 18.80
C SER A 9 3.05 -16.68 17.92
N ASP A 10 3.14 -17.97 18.17
CA ASP A 10 3.85 -18.96 17.34
C ASP A 10 2.99 -19.53 16.20
N LYS A 11 1.71 -19.13 16.13
CA LYS A 11 0.79 -19.61 15.11
C LYS A 11 1.17 -19.06 13.74
N PRO A 12 1.27 -19.89 12.69
CA PRO A 12 1.51 -19.42 11.33
C PRO A 12 0.53 -18.31 10.90
N GLY A 13 1.04 -17.24 10.29
CA GLY A 13 0.23 -16.09 9.85
C GLY A 13 -0.10 -15.08 10.95
N SER A 14 0.30 -15.33 12.20
CA SER A 14 0.21 -14.35 13.28
C SER A 14 1.46 -13.48 13.32
N SER A 15 1.32 -12.27 13.85
CA SER A 15 2.43 -11.32 14.01
C SER A 15 2.17 -10.38 15.18
N ILE A 16 3.21 -9.69 15.62
CA ILE A 16 3.07 -8.49 16.45
C ILE A 16 3.14 -7.27 15.54
N TYR A 17 2.09 -6.47 15.56
CA TYR A 17 2.08 -5.17 14.89
C TYR A 17 2.73 -4.14 15.81
N ILE A 18 3.86 -3.57 15.36
CA ILE A 18 4.60 -2.55 16.10
C ILE A 18 4.27 -1.19 15.47
N ARG A 19 3.70 -0.29 16.27
CA ARG A 19 3.33 1.07 15.84
C ARG A 19 4.13 2.12 16.60
N PRO A 20 5.25 2.58 16.06
CA PRO A 20 5.88 3.81 16.54
C PRO A 20 5.08 5.02 16.04
N PHE A 21 4.89 6.03 16.89
CA PHE A 21 4.28 7.29 16.48
C PHE A 21 4.72 8.44 17.38
N VAL A 22 4.63 9.65 16.82
CA VAL A 22 4.97 10.89 17.49
C VAL A 22 3.73 11.79 17.49
N PHE A 23 3.47 12.48 18.58
CA PHE A 23 2.45 13.52 18.64
C PHE A 23 2.91 14.73 19.46
N SER A 24 2.32 15.89 19.16
CA SER A 24 2.60 17.12 19.89
C SER A 24 2.04 17.05 21.32
N SER A 25 2.78 17.59 22.29
CA SER A 25 2.40 17.58 23.71
C SER A 25 2.56 18.93 24.40
N SER A 26 2.83 20.01 23.68
CA SER A 26 2.81 21.36 24.27
C SER A 26 1.38 21.80 24.63
N PRO A 27 1.13 22.29 25.83
CA PRO A 27 -0.17 22.81 26.24
C PRO A 27 -0.37 24.21 25.65
N MET A 28 -0.83 24.32 24.40
CA MET A 28 -0.99 25.58 23.69
C MET A 28 -2.20 25.57 22.77
N LEU A 29 -2.84 26.72 22.57
CA LEU A 29 -3.94 26.95 21.65
C LEU A 29 -3.50 27.63 20.32
N ALA A 30 -2.24 28.06 20.25
CA ALA A 30 -1.73 28.77 19.08
C ALA A 30 -1.57 27.83 17.89
N ALA A 31 -1.88 28.29 16.67
CA ALA A 31 -1.59 27.62 15.43
C ALA A 31 -0.09 27.80 15.07
N SER A 32 0.76 27.06 15.78
CA SER A 32 2.21 27.09 15.61
C SER A 32 2.82 25.71 15.88
N PRO A 33 4.04 25.43 15.42
CA PRO A 33 4.71 24.17 15.72
C PRO A 33 4.83 23.95 17.25
N SER A 34 4.59 22.73 17.68
CA SER A 34 4.76 22.33 19.08
C SER A 34 6.23 22.45 19.50
N LYS A 35 6.47 22.83 20.77
CA LYS A 35 7.82 22.86 21.37
C LYS A 35 8.18 21.56 22.08
N ALA A 36 7.22 20.66 22.29
CA ALA A 36 7.42 19.37 22.93
C ALA A 36 6.62 18.28 22.21
N TYR A 37 7.22 17.11 22.11
CA TYR A 37 6.63 15.95 21.46
C TYR A 37 6.76 14.73 22.37
N LYS A 38 5.86 13.77 22.22
CA LYS A 38 5.98 12.44 22.81
C LYS A 38 6.14 11.43 21.69
N PHE A 39 7.11 10.53 21.88
CA PHE A 39 7.30 9.33 21.03
C PHE A 39 6.82 8.12 21.80
N LEU A 40 5.95 7.31 21.19
CA LEU A 40 5.41 6.09 21.77
C LEU A 40 5.59 4.94 20.77
N ILE A 41 5.73 3.74 21.32
CA ILE A 41 5.67 2.49 20.56
C ILE A 41 4.57 1.64 21.20
N ILE A 42 3.54 1.32 20.41
CA ILE A 42 2.46 0.42 20.81
C ILE A 42 2.64 -0.90 20.06
N CYS A 43 2.51 -2.01 20.79
CA CYS A 43 2.51 -3.35 20.20
C CYS A 43 1.12 -3.96 20.37
N SER A 44 0.67 -4.69 19.35
CA SER A 44 -0.63 -5.36 19.35
C SER A 44 -0.53 -6.69 18.58
N PRO A 45 -1.13 -7.78 19.05
CA PRO A 45 -1.28 -8.96 18.23
C PRO A 45 -2.02 -8.63 16.95
N GLY A 46 -1.54 -9.16 15.82
CA GLY A 46 -2.09 -8.92 14.49
C GLY A 46 -2.30 -10.22 13.73
N ALA A 47 -3.33 -10.20 12.88
CA ALA A 47 -3.56 -11.20 11.85
C ALA A 47 -3.50 -10.52 10.47
N ALA A 48 -3.75 -11.27 9.39
CA ALA A 48 -3.78 -10.73 8.04
C ALA A 48 -4.76 -9.53 7.94
N TYR A 49 -4.28 -8.40 7.43
CA TYR A 49 -5.06 -7.16 7.32
C TYR A 49 -6.24 -7.32 6.35
N TYR A 50 -6.02 -7.98 5.22
CA TYR A 50 -7.06 -8.38 4.27
C TYR A 50 -7.10 -9.91 4.18
N SER A 51 -8.27 -10.49 4.41
CA SER A 51 -8.50 -11.94 4.33
C SER A 51 -8.86 -12.41 2.91
N LYS A 52 -9.20 -11.48 2.01
CA LYS A 52 -9.61 -11.74 0.61
C LYS A 52 -9.14 -10.59 -0.29
N PRO A 53 -9.07 -10.79 -1.61
CA PRO A 53 -8.86 -9.71 -2.56
C PRO A 53 -9.90 -8.59 -2.40
N ILE A 54 -9.50 -7.36 -2.63
CA ILE A 54 -10.33 -6.16 -2.47
C ILE A 54 -10.74 -5.58 -3.82
N SER A 55 -11.87 -4.86 -3.79
CA SER A 55 -12.35 -4.03 -4.89
C SER A 55 -12.01 -2.56 -4.65
N VAL A 56 -11.66 -1.81 -5.69
CA VAL A 56 -11.23 -0.43 -5.55
C VAL A 56 -11.93 0.52 -6.51
N TYR A 57 -12.17 1.75 -6.09
CA TYR A 57 -12.72 2.81 -6.92
C TYR A 57 -11.64 3.83 -7.26
N ILE A 58 -11.44 4.12 -8.53
CA ILE A 58 -10.52 5.18 -8.97
C ILE A 58 -11.20 6.53 -8.75
N GLU A 59 -10.64 7.33 -7.85
CA GLU A 59 -11.20 8.61 -7.45
C GLU A 59 -10.87 9.70 -8.47
N ASP A 60 -11.87 10.47 -8.86
CA ASP A 60 -11.75 11.52 -9.88
C ASP A 60 -12.21 12.91 -9.40
N LYS A 61 -12.45 13.05 -8.09
CA LYS A 61 -12.92 14.31 -7.49
C LYS A 61 -12.12 14.72 -6.27
N TYR A 62 -11.80 13.78 -5.38
CA TYR A 62 -11.10 14.04 -4.14
C TYR A 62 -9.63 13.63 -4.26
N SER A 63 -8.75 14.35 -3.58
CA SER A 63 -7.32 14.08 -3.57
C SER A 63 -6.83 13.76 -2.17
N ARG A 64 -5.92 12.80 -2.05
CA ARG A 64 -5.24 12.47 -0.81
C ARG A 64 -4.18 13.50 -0.44
N ALA A 65 -3.49 14.01 -1.45
CA ALA A 65 -2.35 14.90 -1.31
C ALA A 65 -2.28 15.86 -2.50
N ALA A 66 -1.49 16.92 -2.36
CA ALA A 66 -1.21 17.87 -3.44
C ALA A 66 0.31 18.16 -3.50
N PRO A 67 0.84 18.55 -4.68
CA PRO A 67 2.24 18.98 -4.82
C PRO A 67 2.59 20.09 -3.83
N GLY A 68 3.79 20.01 -3.24
CA GLY A 68 4.24 20.92 -2.18
C GLY A 68 3.60 20.68 -0.81
N GLY A 69 2.72 19.67 -0.70
CA GLY A 69 2.05 19.29 0.53
C GLY A 69 2.81 18.25 1.35
N ALA A 70 2.10 17.58 2.27
CA ALA A 70 2.65 16.60 3.20
C ALA A 70 2.39 15.14 2.79
N GLY A 71 2.06 14.87 1.51
CA GLY A 71 1.69 13.53 1.02
C GLY A 71 2.78 12.48 1.21
N TYR A 72 4.04 12.87 1.10
CA TYR A 72 5.21 12.02 1.32
C TYR A 72 5.40 11.60 2.78
N ALA A 73 4.86 12.39 3.72
CA ALA A 73 4.98 12.14 5.14
C ALA A 73 3.84 11.24 5.66
N LYS A 74 4.16 10.37 6.63
CA LYS A 74 3.14 9.56 7.31
C LYS A 74 2.42 10.38 8.39
N ALA A 75 1.78 11.47 7.96
CA ALA A 75 1.09 12.43 8.82
C ALA A 75 -0.40 12.10 8.95
N ALA A 76 -0.95 12.22 10.17
CA ALA A 76 -2.34 11.87 10.47
C ALA A 76 -3.36 12.66 9.61
N GLY A 77 -3.04 13.90 9.24
CA GLY A 77 -3.89 14.73 8.38
C GLY A 77 -4.18 14.11 7.01
N ASN A 78 -3.19 13.45 6.40
CA ASN A 78 -3.37 12.77 5.11
C ASN A 78 -4.42 11.65 5.20
N TYR A 79 -4.51 10.98 6.36
CA TYR A 79 -5.47 9.89 6.57
C TYR A 79 -6.85 10.41 6.93
N GLY A 80 -6.93 11.49 7.71
CA GLY A 80 -8.20 12.12 8.07
C GLY A 80 -8.98 12.58 6.84
N ALA A 81 -8.32 13.22 5.88
CA ALA A 81 -8.91 13.68 4.63
C ALA A 81 -9.44 12.51 3.75
N ALA A 82 -8.89 11.31 3.92
CA ALA A 82 -9.26 10.14 3.13
C ALA A 82 -10.58 9.48 3.58
N PHE A 83 -11.06 9.71 4.80
CA PHE A 83 -12.20 8.96 5.34
C PHE A 83 -13.50 9.22 4.60
N TYR A 84 -13.81 10.47 4.29
CA TYR A 84 -15.06 10.81 3.60
C TYR A 84 -15.10 10.23 2.17
N PRO A 85 -14.11 10.44 1.30
CA PRO A 85 -14.10 9.83 -0.03
C PRO A 85 -14.15 8.29 0.02
N THR A 86 -13.43 7.68 0.98
CA THR A 86 -13.48 6.21 1.18
C THR A 86 -14.89 5.75 1.53
N SER A 87 -15.63 6.49 2.38
CA SER A 87 -17.00 6.14 2.71
C SER A 87 -17.94 6.21 1.49
N LEU A 88 -17.69 7.14 0.57
CA LEU A 88 -18.42 7.22 -0.69
C LEU A 88 -18.12 6.02 -1.61
N ALA A 89 -16.87 5.59 -1.70
CA ALA A 89 -16.50 4.40 -2.45
C ALA A 89 -17.15 3.14 -1.85
N ILE A 90 -17.17 3.01 -0.52
CA ILE A 90 -17.85 1.92 0.19
C ILE A 90 -19.35 1.93 -0.12
N SER A 91 -20.01 3.08 -0.15
CA SER A 91 -21.43 3.17 -0.51
C SER A 91 -21.72 2.75 -1.96
N LYS A 92 -20.73 2.81 -2.85
CA LYS A 92 -20.78 2.29 -4.23
C LYS A 92 -20.41 0.80 -4.33
N GLY A 93 -20.14 0.12 -3.20
CA GLY A 93 -19.79 -1.30 -3.15
C GLY A 93 -18.32 -1.61 -3.48
N PHE A 94 -17.40 -0.69 -3.18
CA PHE A 94 -15.96 -0.90 -3.25
C PHE A 94 -15.36 -0.92 -1.84
N ASP A 95 -14.25 -1.62 -1.68
CA ASP A 95 -13.59 -1.74 -0.38
C ASP A 95 -12.63 -0.57 -0.10
N GLN A 96 -12.02 -0.01 -1.17
CA GLN A 96 -11.01 1.04 -1.06
C GLN A 96 -11.01 1.98 -2.28
N ILE A 97 -10.19 3.03 -2.20
CA ILE A 97 -9.99 4.03 -3.25
C ILE A 97 -8.60 3.86 -3.89
N VAL A 98 -8.49 4.05 -5.20
CA VAL A 98 -7.25 4.42 -5.89
C VAL A 98 -7.19 5.93 -5.99
N TRP A 99 -6.16 6.51 -5.39
CA TRP A 99 -5.93 7.95 -5.41
C TRP A 99 -5.27 8.39 -6.70
N THR A 100 -5.69 9.55 -7.17
CA THR A 100 -5.16 10.22 -8.35
C THR A 100 -4.61 11.59 -8.00
N ASP A 101 -3.77 12.14 -8.87
CA ASP A 101 -3.18 13.47 -8.71
C ASP A 101 -4.25 14.56 -8.55
N SER A 102 -3.94 15.57 -7.74
CA SER A 102 -4.89 16.64 -7.38
C SER A 102 -5.19 17.65 -8.50
N SER A 103 -4.42 17.64 -9.58
CA SER A 103 -4.55 18.64 -10.65
C SER A 103 -5.37 18.15 -11.83
N THR A 104 -5.19 16.89 -12.23
CA THR A 104 -5.84 16.34 -13.43
C THR A 104 -6.72 15.12 -13.17
N HIS A 105 -6.55 14.47 -12.01
CA HIS A 105 -7.16 13.18 -11.68
C HIS A 105 -6.89 12.09 -12.76
N GLN A 106 -5.73 12.17 -13.41
CA GLN A 106 -5.32 11.22 -14.43
C GLN A 106 -4.14 10.35 -14.00
N LYS A 107 -3.19 10.89 -13.23
CA LYS A 107 -2.06 10.10 -12.74
C LYS A 107 -2.46 9.35 -11.47
N ILE A 108 -2.22 8.06 -11.47
CA ILE A 108 -2.46 7.21 -10.29
C ILE A 108 -1.31 7.38 -9.30
N GLU A 109 -1.62 7.49 -8.02
CA GLU A 109 -0.65 7.72 -6.95
C GLU A 109 -0.58 6.56 -5.96
N GLU A 110 -1.68 6.25 -5.28
CA GLU A 110 -1.72 5.23 -4.22
C GLU A 110 -3.07 4.48 -4.21
N VAL A 111 -3.18 3.40 -3.45
CA VAL A 111 -4.44 2.70 -3.20
C VAL A 111 -4.73 2.58 -1.71
N GLY A 112 -5.82 3.21 -1.25
CA GLY A 112 -6.17 3.28 0.16
C GLY A 112 -5.03 3.92 0.97
N THR A 113 -4.38 3.13 1.82
CA THR A 113 -3.21 3.51 2.63
C THR A 113 -1.94 2.75 2.22
N MET A 114 -1.88 2.29 0.96
CA MET A 114 -0.83 1.44 0.40
C MET A 114 -0.29 2.02 -0.90
N SER A 115 0.95 1.71 -1.22
CA SER A 115 1.46 1.87 -2.59
C SER A 115 0.74 0.91 -3.54
N VAL A 116 0.60 1.27 -4.81
CA VAL A 116 -0.09 0.46 -5.82
C VAL A 116 0.89 -0.05 -6.87
N VAL A 117 0.67 -1.28 -7.33
CA VAL A 117 1.46 -1.93 -8.37
C VAL A 117 0.51 -2.56 -9.39
N PHE A 118 0.83 -2.42 -10.66
CA PHE A 118 0.10 -2.98 -11.80
C PHE A 118 0.97 -3.98 -12.53
N ARG A 119 0.43 -5.15 -12.85
CA ARG A 119 1.07 -6.06 -13.83
C ARG A 119 0.46 -5.83 -15.19
N ILE A 120 1.27 -5.31 -16.10
CA ILE A 120 0.92 -5.15 -17.52
C ILE A 120 1.81 -6.08 -18.31
N ASN A 121 1.21 -7.07 -19.00
CA ASN A 121 1.93 -8.20 -19.59
C ASN A 121 2.83 -8.91 -18.57
N ASP A 122 4.14 -8.97 -18.82
CA ASP A 122 5.11 -9.67 -17.98
C ASP A 122 5.98 -8.74 -17.12
N LYS A 123 5.54 -7.51 -16.91
CA LYS A 123 6.24 -6.53 -16.06
C LYS A 123 5.33 -5.88 -15.05
N LEU A 124 5.92 -5.43 -13.95
CA LEU A 124 5.27 -4.62 -12.94
C LEU A 124 5.52 -3.13 -13.20
N ILE A 125 4.51 -2.32 -12.95
CA ILE A 125 4.58 -0.86 -13.02
C ILE A 125 4.06 -0.30 -11.70
N THR A 126 4.81 0.64 -11.12
CA THR A 126 4.41 1.36 -9.91
C THR A 126 4.69 2.85 -10.09
N PRO A 127 3.84 3.75 -9.57
CA PRO A 127 4.06 5.18 -9.65
C PRO A 127 5.42 5.60 -9.09
N LEU A 128 6.03 6.62 -9.71
CA LEU A 128 7.21 7.27 -9.15
C LEU A 128 6.87 7.92 -7.81
N THR A 129 7.78 7.80 -6.85
CA THR A 129 7.65 8.52 -5.58
C THR A 129 7.80 10.02 -5.79
N SER A 130 6.99 10.80 -5.08
CA SER A 130 6.95 12.25 -5.14
C SER A 130 6.57 12.82 -3.78
N ASP A 131 6.37 14.13 -3.68
CA ASP A 131 5.83 14.79 -2.49
C ASP A 131 4.36 14.46 -2.20
N THR A 132 3.66 13.81 -3.14
CA THR A 132 2.27 13.34 -2.95
C THR A 132 2.17 11.87 -2.60
N ILE A 133 3.25 11.08 -2.71
CA ILE A 133 3.30 9.63 -2.52
C ILE A 133 4.25 9.28 -1.38
N LEU A 134 3.79 8.43 -0.44
CA LEU A 134 4.65 7.95 0.63
C LEU A 134 5.77 7.07 0.08
N ASP A 135 7.04 7.38 0.46
CA ASP A 135 8.20 6.55 0.13
C ASP A 135 8.20 5.26 1.00
N GLY A 136 7.36 4.31 0.61
CA GLY A 136 7.06 3.11 1.38
C GLY A 136 8.21 2.11 1.41
N VAL A 137 8.62 1.65 2.61
CA VAL A 137 9.64 0.59 2.77
C VAL A 137 9.18 -0.70 2.09
N THR A 138 7.94 -1.12 2.31
CA THR A 138 7.38 -2.33 1.66
C THR A 138 7.39 -2.20 0.14
N ARG A 139 7.10 -1.02 -0.42
CA ARG A 139 7.21 -0.79 -1.86
C ARG A 139 8.63 -1.05 -2.37
N LYS A 140 9.65 -0.50 -1.68
CA LYS A 140 11.07 -0.74 -2.03
C LYS A 140 11.42 -2.23 -1.95
N SER A 141 10.98 -2.92 -0.91
CA SER A 141 11.18 -4.37 -0.77
C SER A 141 10.50 -5.16 -1.89
N VAL A 142 9.28 -4.80 -2.28
CA VAL A 142 8.56 -5.41 -3.41
C VAL A 142 9.32 -5.24 -4.72
N ILE A 143 9.84 -4.05 -5.00
CA ILE A 143 10.64 -3.76 -6.20
C ILE A 143 11.91 -4.61 -6.21
N GLN A 144 12.64 -4.64 -5.11
CA GLN A 144 13.89 -5.41 -4.99
C GLN A 144 13.61 -6.91 -5.17
N VAL A 145 12.69 -7.47 -4.39
CA VAL A 145 12.32 -8.89 -4.46
C VAL A 145 11.82 -9.28 -5.84
N ALA A 146 11.00 -8.45 -6.49
CA ALA A 146 10.54 -8.72 -7.85
C ALA A 146 11.71 -8.85 -8.83
N ASN A 147 12.67 -7.92 -8.77
CA ASN A 147 13.88 -7.98 -9.60
C ASN A 147 14.74 -9.22 -9.29
N ASP A 148 14.92 -9.57 -8.02
CA ASP A 148 15.72 -10.73 -7.57
C ASP A 148 15.13 -12.06 -8.08
N ILE A 149 13.80 -12.15 -8.23
CA ILE A 149 13.13 -13.32 -8.81
C ILE A 149 12.87 -13.20 -10.31
N GLY A 150 13.50 -12.24 -10.99
CA GLY A 150 13.47 -12.08 -12.44
C GLY A 150 12.22 -11.39 -13.01
N ILE A 151 11.42 -10.71 -12.18
CA ILE A 151 10.27 -9.93 -12.62
C ILE A 151 10.71 -8.47 -12.83
N LYS A 152 10.62 -7.99 -14.07
CA LYS A 152 10.96 -6.60 -14.40
C LYS A 152 10.00 -5.61 -13.74
N VAL A 153 10.52 -4.58 -13.08
CA VAL A 153 9.75 -3.49 -12.50
C VAL A 153 10.09 -2.17 -13.16
N GLU A 154 9.10 -1.40 -13.53
CA GLU A 154 9.20 -0.04 -14.04
C GLU A 154 8.60 0.93 -13.03
N GLU A 155 9.41 1.86 -12.54
CA GLU A 155 8.95 2.99 -11.74
C GLU A 155 8.68 4.16 -12.69
N ARG A 156 7.42 4.46 -12.93
CA ARG A 156 6.97 5.54 -13.82
C ARG A 156 5.55 5.98 -13.53
N ASP A 157 5.19 7.13 -14.02
CA ASP A 157 3.78 7.54 -14.04
C ASP A 157 2.93 6.52 -14.78
N ILE A 158 1.74 6.26 -14.28
CA ILE A 158 0.71 5.47 -14.92
C ILE A 158 -0.62 6.23 -14.80
N THR A 159 -1.37 6.27 -15.90
CA THR A 159 -2.61 7.04 -15.94
C THR A 159 -3.85 6.16 -15.86
N VAL A 160 -4.97 6.75 -15.42
CA VAL A 160 -6.28 6.09 -15.42
C VAL A 160 -6.64 5.61 -16.82
N THR A 161 -6.40 6.43 -17.84
CA THR A 161 -6.66 6.08 -19.25
C THR A 161 -5.83 4.88 -19.69
N GLU A 162 -4.54 4.82 -19.29
CA GLU A 162 -3.66 3.69 -19.59
C GLU A 162 -4.19 2.41 -18.93
N VAL A 163 -4.51 2.46 -17.63
CA VAL A 163 -5.03 1.27 -16.91
C VAL A 163 -6.29 0.71 -17.57
N ILE A 164 -7.24 1.58 -17.94
CA ILE A 164 -8.47 1.16 -18.62
C ILE A 164 -8.17 0.60 -20.01
N SER A 165 -7.27 1.21 -20.77
CA SER A 165 -6.87 0.74 -22.09
C SER A 165 -6.20 -0.64 -22.01
N GLU A 166 -5.26 -0.82 -21.07
CA GLU A 166 -4.56 -2.09 -20.86
C GLU A 166 -5.50 -3.18 -20.33
N PHE A 167 -6.50 -2.82 -19.55
CA PHE A 167 -7.56 -3.77 -19.18
C PHE A 167 -8.38 -4.20 -20.41
N LYS A 168 -8.85 -3.26 -21.22
CA LYS A 168 -9.69 -3.54 -22.41
C LYS A 168 -8.93 -4.36 -23.47
N SER A 169 -7.61 -4.18 -23.60
CA SER A 169 -6.75 -4.98 -24.48
C SER A 169 -6.36 -6.34 -23.89
N GLY A 170 -6.70 -6.61 -22.62
CA GLY A 170 -6.35 -7.84 -21.93
C GLY A 170 -4.88 -7.94 -21.48
N ASN A 171 -4.14 -6.84 -21.50
CA ASN A 171 -2.75 -6.76 -21.06
C ASN A 171 -2.62 -6.51 -19.56
N LEU A 172 -3.57 -5.82 -18.92
CA LEU A 172 -3.61 -5.65 -17.47
C LEU A 172 -3.98 -6.99 -16.82
N LYS A 173 -3.01 -7.59 -16.15
CA LYS A 173 -3.13 -8.93 -15.56
C LYS A 173 -3.47 -8.88 -14.07
N GLU A 174 -2.77 -8.02 -13.31
CA GLU A 174 -2.92 -7.91 -11.86
C GLU A 174 -2.87 -6.45 -11.43
N ILE A 175 -3.55 -6.15 -10.34
CA ILE A 175 -3.37 -4.95 -9.53
C ILE A 175 -3.24 -5.40 -8.09
N PHE A 176 -2.32 -4.82 -7.35
CA PHE A 176 -2.21 -5.06 -5.91
C PHE A 176 -1.70 -3.83 -5.16
N GLY A 177 -2.14 -3.70 -3.91
CA GLY A 177 -1.57 -2.77 -2.96
C GLY A 177 -0.44 -3.40 -2.16
N CYS A 178 0.56 -2.61 -1.75
CA CYS A 178 1.59 -3.08 -0.83
C CYS A 178 1.85 -2.08 0.29
N GLY A 179 2.04 -2.62 1.50
CA GLY A 179 2.28 -1.84 2.71
C GLY A 179 2.53 -2.72 3.92
N THR A 180 3.09 -2.18 4.99
CA THR A 180 3.56 -2.95 6.16
C THR A 180 2.46 -3.84 6.77
N ALA A 181 1.23 -3.36 6.92
CA ALA A 181 0.16 -4.15 7.53
C ALA A 181 -0.43 -5.20 6.58
N ALA A 182 -0.55 -4.86 5.30
CA ALA A 182 -1.15 -5.75 4.29
C ALA A 182 -0.13 -6.72 3.67
N VAL A 183 1.16 -6.39 3.72
CA VAL A 183 2.24 -6.96 2.92
C VAL A 183 1.91 -6.79 1.44
N ILE A 184 1.09 -7.66 0.89
CA ILE A 184 0.48 -7.58 -0.45
C ILE A 184 -1.03 -7.78 -0.31
N ALA A 185 -1.81 -6.86 -0.88
CA ALA A 185 -3.27 -6.92 -0.96
C ALA A 185 -3.70 -7.03 -2.43
N PRO A 186 -4.06 -8.21 -2.93
CA PRO A 186 -4.56 -8.37 -4.29
C PRO A 186 -5.85 -7.57 -4.51
N ILE A 187 -6.01 -7.02 -5.72
CA ILE A 187 -7.20 -6.30 -6.15
C ILE A 187 -7.87 -7.12 -7.24
N ASN A 188 -9.13 -7.49 -7.05
CA ASN A 188 -9.87 -8.31 -8.00
C ASN A 188 -10.72 -7.49 -8.97
N SER A 189 -11.07 -6.25 -8.62
CA SER A 189 -11.85 -5.39 -9.50
C SER A 189 -11.58 -3.91 -9.21
N PHE A 190 -11.78 -3.07 -10.22
CA PHE A 190 -11.73 -1.63 -10.04
C PHE A 190 -12.93 -0.97 -10.73
N GLY A 191 -13.33 0.19 -10.22
CA GLY A 191 -14.37 1.03 -10.80
C GLY A 191 -13.81 2.38 -11.20
N TYR A 192 -14.34 2.96 -12.25
CA TYR A 192 -14.08 4.34 -12.65
C TYR A 192 -15.36 4.94 -13.22
N LYS A 193 -15.80 6.06 -12.67
CA LYS A 193 -17.12 6.65 -12.97
C LYS A 193 -18.23 5.61 -12.78
N ASP A 194 -18.98 5.30 -13.82
CA ASP A 194 -20.09 4.35 -13.78
C ASP A 194 -19.71 2.93 -14.29
N GLU A 195 -18.44 2.73 -14.69
CA GLU A 195 -17.96 1.46 -15.19
C GLU A 195 -17.28 0.66 -14.07
N ARG A 196 -17.47 -0.68 -14.09
CA ARG A 196 -16.75 -1.62 -13.22
C ARG A 196 -16.02 -2.64 -14.07
N PHE A 197 -14.77 -2.90 -13.70
CA PHE A 197 -13.84 -3.77 -14.41
C PHE A 197 -13.43 -4.92 -13.51
N GLN A 198 -13.71 -6.17 -13.91
CA GLN A 198 -13.38 -7.36 -13.15
C GLN A 198 -12.10 -7.98 -13.70
N LEU A 199 -11.06 -8.12 -12.88
CA LEU A 199 -9.84 -8.83 -13.24
C LEU A 199 -10.06 -10.33 -13.22
N LYS A 200 -9.36 -11.03 -14.10
CA LYS A 200 -9.37 -12.50 -14.13
C LYS A 200 -8.45 -13.04 -13.03
N GLU A 201 -8.87 -14.13 -12.40
CA GLU A 201 -7.96 -14.89 -11.55
C GLU A 201 -6.87 -15.57 -12.39
N LEU A 202 -5.67 -15.63 -11.83
CA LEU A 202 -4.49 -16.20 -12.48
C LEU A 202 -3.91 -17.32 -11.62
N ASP A 203 -3.62 -18.45 -12.23
CA ASP A 203 -2.96 -19.58 -11.54
C ASP A 203 -1.50 -19.27 -11.15
N ASN A 204 -0.89 -18.29 -11.80
CA ASN A 204 0.51 -17.93 -11.63
C ASN A 204 0.66 -16.40 -11.46
N ASP A 205 0.08 -15.88 -10.40
CA ASP A 205 0.11 -14.44 -10.12
C ASP A 205 1.46 -14.00 -9.52
N PHE A 206 1.89 -12.78 -9.88
CA PHE A 206 3.13 -12.19 -9.36
C PHE A 206 2.95 -11.72 -7.91
N ALA A 207 1.76 -11.29 -7.56
CA ALA A 207 1.45 -10.82 -6.22
C ALA A 207 1.70 -11.90 -5.16
N SER A 208 1.25 -13.14 -5.38
CA SER A 208 1.48 -14.27 -4.46
C SER A 208 2.94 -14.68 -4.38
N LYS A 209 3.66 -14.70 -5.51
CA LYS A 209 5.10 -14.99 -5.53
C LYS A 209 5.89 -13.98 -4.70
N ILE A 210 5.66 -12.70 -4.94
CA ILE A 210 6.32 -11.61 -4.22
C ILE A 210 5.94 -11.64 -2.75
N LYS A 211 4.65 -11.86 -2.43
CA LYS A 211 4.18 -11.96 -1.05
C LYS A 211 4.91 -13.07 -0.31
N THR A 212 5.00 -14.26 -0.90
CA THR A 212 5.71 -15.40 -0.31
C THR A 212 7.18 -15.08 -0.08
N ALA A 213 7.86 -14.50 -1.06
CA ALA A 213 9.27 -14.14 -0.94
C ALA A 213 9.51 -13.08 0.15
N VAL A 214 8.70 -12.02 0.20
CA VAL A 214 8.80 -10.98 1.24
C VAL A 214 8.55 -11.58 2.64
N ILE A 215 7.54 -12.44 2.79
CA ILE A 215 7.26 -13.09 4.08
C ILE A 215 8.43 -14.00 4.50
N ASN A 216 8.99 -14.76 3.58
CA ASN A 216 10.12 -15.65 3.87
C ASN A 216 11.36 -14.85 4.33
N ILE A 217 11.65 -13.71 3.72
CA ILE A 217 12.70 -12.79 4.18
C ILE A 217 12.38 -12.30 5.59
N CYS A 218 11.17 -11.81 5.85
CA CYS A 218 10.76 -11.30 7.16
C CYS A 218 10.82 -12.37 8.26
N LEU A 219 10.55 -13.63 7.93
CA LEU A 219 10.58 -14.75 8.87
C LEU A 219 11.93 -15.48 8.90
N LEU A 220 12.94 -14.99 8.17
CA LEU A 220 14.26 -15.58 8.05
C LEU A 220 14.24 -17.05 7.57
N TYR A 221 13.32 -17.37 6.66
CA TYR A 221 13.22 -18.70 6.03
C TYR A 221 14.09 -18.84 4.77
N THR A 222 14.87 -17.80 4.42
CA THR A 222 15.81 -17.84 3.31
C THR A 222 17.21 -18.21 3.79
N SER A 223 18.00 -18.90 2.94
CA SER A 223 19.36 -19.36 3.25
C SER A 223 20.30 -18.21 3.67
N ASP A 224 20.16 -17.03 3.08
CA ASP A 224 21.03 -15.89 3.38
C ASP A 224 20.85 -15.35 4.80
N ALA A 225 19.65 -15.50 5.38
CA ALA A 225 19.41 -15.10 6.76
C ALA A 225 19.94 -16.12 7.79
N ALA A 226 20.30 -17.34 7.39
CA ALA A 226 20.91 -18.34 8.24
C ALA A 226 22.43 -18.13 8.40
N ASP A 227 23.10 -17.54 7.39
CA ASP A 227 24.53 -17.31 7.39
C ASP A 227 24.98 -16.13 8.30
N GLU A 228 24.08 -15.19 8.59
CA GLU A 228 24.40 -14.06 9.48
C GLU A 228 24.29 -14.41 10.99
N ARG A 229 23.96 -15.65 11.36
CA ARG A 229 23.81 -16.11 12.76
C ARG A 229 25.02 -16.86 13.33
N ASN A 230 26.12 -16.93 12.60
CA ASN A 230 27.38 -17.54 13.07
C ASN A 230 28.40 -16.50 13.49
#